data_645b7931ae4402cb1af359efdf61da8d
#
_entry.id   645b7931ae4402cb1af359efdf61da8d
#
_cell.length_a   1.000
_cell.length_b   1.000
_cell.length_c   1.000
_cell.angle_alpha   90.00
_cell.angle_beta   90.00
_cell.angle_gamma   90.00
#
_symmetry.space_group_name_H-M   'P 1'
#
loop_
_entity.id
_entity.type
_entity.pdbx_description
1 polymer ?
#
loop_
_entity_poly.entity_id
_entity_poly.type
_entity_poly.pdbx_seq_one_letter_code
_entity_poly.pdbx_strand_id
1 'polypeptide(L)'
;MKIEEISGMLNNLVNDTTIPKNIRRALSEAKVRLDSGDEKSVKISAAIYVIESITEDINMPSHARTQIWAIISALESLNER
;
A
#
# COMPACT_ATOMS: atom_id res chain seq x y z
N MET A 1 6.84 -10.95 -6.25
CA MET A 1 5.77 -11.00 -5.24
C MET A 1 4.44 -10.85 -5.93
N LYS A 2 3.44 -11.60 -5.48
CA LYS A 2 2.11 -11.57 -6.11
C LYS A 2 1.24 -10.48 -5.49
N ILE A 3 0.24 -10.01 -6.25
CA ILE A 3 -0.69 -9.00 -5.76
C ILE A 3 -1.35 -9.43 -4.45
N GLU A 4 -1.73 -10.70 -4.34
CA GLU A 4 -2.36 -11.23 -3.12
C GLU A 4 -1.45 -11.10 -1.90
N GLU A 5 -0.17 -11.30 -2.09
CA GLU A 5 0.80 -11.15 -1.01
C GLU A 5 0.92 -9.69 -0.57
N ILE A 6 0.94 -8.79 -1.54
CA ILE A 6 1.02 -7.36 -1.26
C ILE A 6 -0.25 -6.90 -0.55
N SER A 7 -1.41 -7.36 -1.02
CA SER A 7 -2.69 -7.05 -0.38
C SER A 7 -2.70 -7.52 1.08
N GLY A 8 -2.12 -8.69 1.35
CA GLY A 8 -2.00 -9.20 2.72
C GLY A 8 -1.10 -8.33 3.58
N MET A 9 0.00 -7.82 3.01
CA MET A 9 0.88 -6.90 3.74
C MET A 9 0.15 -5.61 4.08
N LEU A 10 -0.62 -5.07 3.14
CA LEU A 10 -1.44 -3.88 3.39
C LEU A 10 -2.45 -4.14 4.50
N ASN A 11 -3.08 -5.31 4.47
CA ASN A 11 -4.08 -5.66 5.49
C ASN A 11 -3.45 -5.70 6.88
N ASN A 12 -2.24 -6.21 7.01
CA ASN A 12 -1.54 -6.23 8.29
C ASN A 12 -1.32 -4.82 8.82
N LEU A 13 -0.94 -3.89 7.94
CA LEU A 13 -0.71 -2.50 8.35
C LEU A 13 -2.03 -1.81 8.71
N VAL A 14 -3.11 -2.09 7.98
CA VAL A 14 -4.43 -1.51 8.28
C VAL A 14 -4.89 -1.93 9.67
N ASN A 15 -4.51 -3.13 10.11
CA ASN A 15 -4.91 -3.64 11.42
C ASN A 15 -3.93 -3.30 12.53
N ASP A 16 -2.85 -2.58 12.23
CA ASP A 16 -1.84 -2.19 13.21
C ASP A 16 -2.25 -0.89 13.88
N THR A 17 -2.72 -1.00 15.12
CA THR A 17 -3.24 0.16 15.86
C THR A 17 -2.16 1.15 16.29
N THR A 18 -0.88 0.80 16.14
CA THR A 18 0.21 1.77 16.40
C THR A 18 0.37 2.77 15.27
N ILE A 19 -0.26 2.51 14.13
CA ILE A 19 -0.22 3.41 12.98
C ILE A 19 -1.39 4.40 13.08
N PRO A 20 -1.17 5.72 12.89
CA PRO A 20 -2.25 6.69 12.96
C PRO A 20 -3.40 6.37 12.00
N LYS A 21 -4.60 6.76 12.41
CA LYS A 21 -5.83 6.42 11.71
C LYS A 21 -5.85 6.93 10.26
N ASN A 22 -5.34 8.16 10.03
CA ASN A 22 -5.32 8.71 8.68
C ASN A 22 -4.44 7.91 7.73
N ILE A 23 -3.32 7.40 8.24
CA ILE A 23 -2.41 6.57 7.45
C ILE A 23 -3.07 5.23 7.17
N ARG A 24 -3.70 4.61 8.18
CA ARG A 24 -4.40 3.35 8.00
C ARG A 24 -5.54 3.46 7.00
N ARG A 25 -6.22 4.61 6.99
CA ARG A 25 -7.31 4.85 6.03
C ARG A 25 -6.77 4.85 4.59
N ALA A 26 -5.65 5.52 4.36
CA ALA A 26 -5.03 5.53 3.04
C ALA A 26 -4.59 4.14 2.61
N LEU A 27 -4.00 3.38 3.54
CA LEU A 27 -3.58 2.00 3.24
C LEU A 27 -4.78 1.10 2.94
N SER A 28 -5.89 1.32 3.63
CA SER A 28 -7.13 0.59 3.37
C SER A 28 -7.64 0.90 1.97
N GLU A 29 -7.61 2.17 1.57
CA GLU A 29 -8.02 2.56 0.23
C GLU A 29 -7.12 1.92 -0.84
N ALA A 30 -5.80 1.91 -0.60
CA ALA A 30 -4.86 1.29 -1.52
C ALA A 30 -5.20 -0.21 -1.69
N LYS A 31 -5.54 -0.88 -0.59
CA LYS A 31 -5.91 -2.29 -0.64
C LYS A 31 -7.18 -2.49 -1.47
N VAL A 32 -8.17 -1.64 -1.29
CA VAL A 32 -9.41 -1.71 -2.07
C VAL A 32 -9.11 -1.57 -3.56
N ARG A 33 -8.25 -0.62 -3.93
CA ARG A 33 -7.87 -0.43 -5.34
C ARG A 33 -7.15 -1.66 -5.88
N LEU A 34 -6.24 -2.22 -5.08
CA LEU A 34 -5.45 -3.36 -5.51
C LEU A 34 -6.31 -4.63 -5.68
N ASP A 35 -7.36 -4.75 -4.87
CA ASP A 35 -8.26 -5.89 -4.91
C ASP A 35 -9.41 -5.73 -5.92
N SER A 36 -9.44 -4.61 -6.65
CA SER A 36 -10.52 -4.33 -7.61
C SER A 36 -10.43 -5.24 -8.82
N GLY A 37 -11.48 -5.20 -9.66
CA GLY A 37 -11.50 -5.94 -10.91
C GLY A 37 -10.90 -5.22 -12.10
N ASP A 38 -10.24 -4.08 -11.88
CA ASP A 38 -9.61 -3.31 -12.96
C ASP A 38 -8.40 -4.05 -13.54
N GLU A 39 -7.93 -3.58 -14.71
CA GLU A 39 -6.72 -4.12 -15.31
C GLU A 39 -5.55 -4.00 -14.32
N LYS A 40 -4.61 -4.94 -14.43
CA LYS A 40 -3.47 -5.01 -13.54
C LYS A 40 -2.72 -3.69 -13.43
N SER A 41 -2.38 -3.06 -14.56
CA SER A 41 -1.63 -1.81 -14.54
C SER A 41 -2.42 -0.68 -13.91
N VAL A 42 -3.72 -0.65 -14.11
CA VAL A 42 -4.60 0.39 -13.56
C VAL A 42 -4.67 0.28 -12.04
N LYS A 43 -4.94 -0.91 -11.52
CA LYS A 43 -5.10 -1.07 -10.08
C LYS A 43 -3.77 -0.92 -9.33
N ILE A 44 -2.66 -1.34 -9.93
CA ILE A 44 -1.34 -1.16 -9.33
C ILE A 44 -1.01 0.33 -9.26
N SER A 45 -1.20 1.06 -10.35
CA SER A 45 -0.92 2.49 -10.38
C SER A 45 -1.80 3.25 -9.40
N ALA A 46 -3.07 2.87 -9.30
CA ALA A 46 -3.99 3.52 -8.36
C ALA A 46 -3.55 3.29 -6.91
N ALA A 47 -3.13 2.06 -6.59
CA ALA A 47 -2.66 1.74 -5.24
C ALA A 47 -1.39 2.53 -4.91
N ILE A 48 -0.45 2.59 -5.83
CA ILE A 48 0.79 3.35 -5.64
C ILE A 48 0.46 4.82 -5.38
N TYR A 49 -0.42 5.40 -6.17
CA TYR A 49 -0.80 6.80 -6.03
C TYR A 49 -1.33 7.10 -4.63
N VAL A 50 -2.21 6.23 -4.13
CA VAL A 50 -2.78 6.41 -2.79
C VAL A 50 -1.70 6.29 -1.72
N ILE A 51 -0.83 5.28 -1.84
CA ILE A 51 0.23 5.06 -0.86
C ILE A 51 1.21 6.23 -0.84
N GLU A 52 1.55 6.77 -2.01
CA GLU A 52 2.48 7.89 -2.09
C GLU A 52 1.96 9.12 -1.36
N SER A 53 0.65 9.25 -1.23
CA SER A 53 0.06 10.39 -0.54
C SER A 53 0.42 10.43 0.95
N ILE A 54 0.86 9.32 1.53
CA ILE A 54 1.17 9.25 2.97
C ILE A 54 2.64 8.92 3.26
N THR A 55 3.49 8.81 2.24
CA THR A 55 4.89 8.43 2.46
C THR A 55 5.69 9.50 3.20
N GLU A 56 5.26 10.76 3.12
CA GLU A 56 5.95 11.88 3.77
C GLU A 56 5.35 12.25 5.12
N ASP A 57 4.36 11.50 5.59
CA ASP A 57 3.72 11.81 6.87
C ASP A 57 4.70 11.57 8.02
N ILE A 58 4.99 12.62 8.79
CA ILE A 58 5.97 12.56 9.87
C ILE A 58 5.51 11.71 11.05
N ASN A 59 4.23 11.42 11.12
CA ASN A 59 3.66 10.61 12.20
C ASN A 59 3.69 9.11 11.90
N MET A 60 4.25 8.72 10.76
CA MET A 60 4.34 7.32 10.40
C MET A 60 5.43 6.62 11.21
N PRO A 61 5.11 5.54 11.92
CA PRO A 61 6.12 4.77 12.66
C PRO A 61 7.17 4.18 11.71
N SER A 62 8.39 4.04 12.20
CA SER A 62 9.51 3.53 11.38
C SER A 62 9.24 2.16 10.81
N HIS A 63 8.63 1.26 11.61
CA HIS A 63 8.36 -0.10 11.12
C HIS A 63 7.36 -0.08 9.95
N ALA A 64 6.40 0.83 10.00
CA ALA A 64 5.42 0.96 8.91
C ALA A 64 6.09 1.55 7.67
N ARG A 65 6.95 2.54 7.85
CA ARG A 65 7.66 3.19 6.74
C ARG A 65 8.47 2.17 5.94
N THR A 66 9.20 1.31 6.63
CA THR A 66 9.99 0.28 5.97
C THR A 66 9.12 -0.65 5.13
N GLN A 67 7.99 -1.08 5.70
CA GLN A 67 7.09 -1.98 4.99
C GLN A 67 6.40 -1.29 3.81
N ILE A 68 6.03 -0.03 3.98
CA ILE A 68 5.38 0.73 2.91
C ILE A 68 6.33 0.91 1.72
N TRP A 69 7.61 1.21 1.97
CA TRP A 69 8.58 1.30 0.88
C TRP A 69 8.77 -0.04 0.18
N ALA A 70 8.77 -1.15 0.93
CA ALA A 70 8.86 -2.48 0.33
C ALA A 70 7.62 -2.77 -0.54
N ILE A 71 6.44 -2.34 -0.10
CA ILE A 71 5.21 -2.51 -0.86
C ILE A 71 5.26 -1.72 -2.15
N ILE A 72 5.68 -0.45 -2.09
CA ILE A 72 5.81 0.38 -3.29
C ILE A 72 6.77 -0.25 -4.29
N SER A 73 7.94 -0.68 -3.82
CA SER A 73 8.93 -1.36 -4.67
C SER A 73 8.35 -2.59 -5.35
N ALA A 74 7.62 -3.40 -4.60
CA ALA A 74 7.03 -4.62 -5.14
C ALA A 74 5.96 -4.28 -6.19
N LEU A 75 5.14 -3.27 -5.94
CA LEU A 75 4.11 -2.85 -6.88
C LEU A 75 4.73 -2.30 -8.16
N GLU A 76 5.77 -1.47 -8.03
CA GLU A 76 6.46 -0.93 -9.20
C GLU A 76 7.08 -2.04 -10.03
N SER A 77 7.67 -3.03 -9.37
CA SER A 77 8.27 -4.16 -10.06
C SER A 77 7.23 -4.94 -10.87
N LEU A 78 6.05 -5.14 -10.31
CA LEU A 78 4.96 -5.81 -11.02
C LEU A 78 4.48 -5.01 -12.21
N ASN A 79 4.50 -3.68 -12.11
CA ASN A 79 3.96 -2.80 -13.15
C ASN A 79 4.92 -2.59 -14.32
N GLU A 80 6.17 -3.00 -14.17
CA GLU A 80 7.18 -2.87 -15.23
C GLU A 80 7.03 -3.92 -16.34
N ARG A 81 6.10 -4.85 -16.20
CA ARG A 81 5.92 -5.97 -17.12
C ARG A 81 4.87 -5.71 -18.18
#